data_5dc213d1d1a1ffc67952f817cca237f8
#
_entry.id   5dc213d1d1a1ffc67952f817cca237f8
#
_cell.length_a   1.000
_cell.length_b   1.000
_cell.length_c   1.000
_cell.angle_alpha   90.00
_cell.angle_beta   90.00
_cell.angle_gamma   90.00
#
_symmetry.space_group_name_H-M   'P 1'
#
loop_
_entity.id
_entity.type
_entity.pdbx_description
1 polymer ?
#
loop_
_entity_poly.entity_id
_entity_poly.type
_entity_poly.pdbx_seq_one_letter_code
_entity_poly.pdbx_strand_id
1 'polypeptide(L)'
;MNFQINKDILLNSLITAQKALSNKTPNPALQGIKLEVLNDHLVITTSNSDIAIKLIVKDNNLNIKEQGSILIPGKYFIEIIRKLDGLKVSLSLVADNMLRIEADRSDITLNMMDIDDYPELEFSEKVKSVKINVRTLKTIIRQT
;
A
#
# COMPACT_ATOMS: atom_id res chain seq x y z
N MET A 1 -13.25 4.31 0.98
CA MET A 1 -12.28 3.64 0.09
C MET A 1 -12.83 2.29 -0.33
N ASN A 2 -12.80 2.00 -1.60
CA ASN A 2 -13.23 0.71 -2.14
C ASN A 2 -12.59 0.51 -3.51
N PHE A 3 -11.80 -0.55 -3.68
CA PHE A 3 -11.17 -0.86 -4.95
C PHE A 3 -10.84 -2.34 -5.08
N GLN A 4 -10.63 -2.76 -6.31
CA GLN A 4 -10.22 -4.12 -6.66
C GLN A 4 -8.97 -4.06 -7.53
N ILE A 5 -8.02 -4.94 -7.27
CA ILE A 5 -6.74 -4.99 -7.95
C ILE A 5 -6.30 -6.43 -8.18
N ASN A 6 -5.47 -6.65 -9.19
CA ASN A 6 -4.81 -7.94 -9.38
C ASN A 6 -3.90 -8.24 -8.19
N LYS A 7 -4.03 -9.44 -7.63
CA LYS A 7 -3.28 -9.84 -6.44
C LYS A 7 -1.77 -9.79 -6.65
N ASP A 8 -1.28 -10.29 -7.78
CA ASP A 8 0.15 -10.35 -8.04
C ASP A 8 0.77 -8.95 -8.15
N ILE A 9 0.05 -8.02 -8.77
CA ILE A 9 0.49 -6.62 -8.86
C ILE A 9 0.57 -6.00 -7.48
N LEU A 10 -0.46 -6.19 -6.67
CA LEU A 10 -0.47 -5.67 -5.31
C LEU A 10 0.65 -6.28 -4.48
N LEU A 11 0.81 -7.60 -4.53
CA LEU A 11 1.85 -8.30 -3.76
C LEU A 11 3.25 -7.85 -4.16
N ASN A 12 3.54 -7.76 -5.46
CA ASN A 12 4.85 -7.31 -5.93
C ASN A 12 5.14 -5.86 -5.51
N SER A 13 4.12 -5.01 -5.55
CA SER A 13 4.25 -3.63 -5.09
C SER A 13 4.53 -3.56 -3.59
N LEU A 14 3.83 -4.38 -2.81
CA LEU A 14 4.03 -4.44 -1.36
C LEU A 14 5.41 -4.98 -0.98
N ILE A 15 5.92 -5.98 -1.72
CA ILE A 15 7.26 -6.51 -1.50
C ILE A 15 8.32 -5.43 -1.75
N THR A 16 8.14 -4.62 -2.77
CA THR A 16 9.02 -3.48 -3.03
C THR A 16 8.94 -2.44 -1.91
N ALA A 17 7.73 -2.09 -1.51
CA ALA A 17 7.50 -1.12 -0.44
C ALA A 17 8.05 -1.60 0.91
N GLN A 18 8.01 -2.90 1.15
CA GLN A 18 8.49 -3.52 2.39
C GLN A 18 9.95 -3.17 2.70
N LYS A 19 10.74 -2.87 1.69
CA LYS A 19 12.16 -2.52 1.86
C LYS A 19 12.37 -1.29 2.73
N ALA A 20 11.39 -0.40 2.82
CA ALA A 20 11.44 0.76 3.68
C ALA A 20 10.76 0.56 5.03
N LEU A 21 10.19 -0.61 5.29
CA LEU A 21 9.60 -0.91 6.59
C LEU A 21 10.69 -1.32 7.58
N SER A 22 10.56 -0.85 8.82
CA SER A 22 11.47 -1.23 9.90
C SER A 22 10.68 -1.59 11.15
N ASN A 23 11.11 -2.66 11.82
CA ASN A 23 10.54 -3.05 13.12
C ASN A 23 11.12 -2.26 14.27
N LYS A 24 12.18 -1.50 14.01
CA LYS A 24 12.96 -0.80 15.04
C LYS A 24 12.77 0.71 14.98
N THR A 25 11.73 1.17 14.29
CA THR A 25 11.46 2.60 14.22
C THR A 25 10.93 3.12 15.56
N PRO A 26 11.37 4.31 16.01
CA PRO A 26 10.82 4.92 17.21
C PRO A 26 9.39 5.41 17.05
N ASN A 27 8.92 5.59 15.82
CA ASN A 27 7.54 5.98 15.53
C ASN A 27 6.73 4.78 15.06
N PRO A 28 5.79 4.24 15.88
CA PRO A 28 5.00 3.07 15.50
C PRO A 28 4.22 3.23 14.20
N ALA A 29 3.81 4.45 13.84
CA ALA A 29 3.10 4.69 12.59
C ALA A 29 3.93 4.33 11.37
N LEU A 30 5.26 4.40 11.45
CA LEU A 30 6.15 4.02 10.35
C LEU A 30 6.25 2.50 10.13
N GLN A 31 5.65 1.70 11.00
CA GLN A 31 5.48 0.27 10.75
C GLN A 31 4.29 -0.01 9.84
N GLY A 32 3.49 1.00 9.57
CA GLY A 32 2.34 0.92 8.68
C GLY A 32 2.69 1.20 7.24
N ILE A 33 1.81 0.72 6.37
CA ILE A 33 1.81 1.05 4.94
C ILE A 33 0.67 2.02 4.71
N LYS A 34 0.97 3.16 4.12
CA LYS A 34 -0.05 4.13 3.73
C LYS A 34 -0.53 3.81 2.32
N LEU A 35 -1.82 3.54 2.19
CA LEU A 35 -2.48 3.33 0.90
C LEU A 35 -3.36 4.51 0.57
N GLU A 36 -3.19 5.08 -0.61
CA GLU A 36 -4.03 6.15 -1.11
C GLU A 36 -4.62 5.73 -2.46
N VAL A 37 -5.94 5.75 -2.56
CA VAL A 37 -6.65 5.42 -3.79
C VAL A 37 -7.16 6.71 -4.39
N LEU A 38 -6.69 7.04 -5.56
CA LEU A 38 -7.05 8.25 -6.30
C LEU A 38 -7.92 7.88 -7.51
N ASN A 39 -8.09 8.80 -8.45
CA ASN A 39 -9.03 8.62 -9.56
C ASN A 39 -8.75 7.38 -10.42
N ASP A 40 -7.48 7.10 -10.69
CA ASP A 40 -7.06 6.07 -11.63
C ASP A 40 -5.84 5.28 -11.18
N HIS A 41 -5.39 5.52 -9.94
CA HIS A 41 -4.17 4.87 -9.47
C HIS A 41 -4.17 4.68 -7.96
N LEU A 42 -3.31 3.78 -7.51
CA LEU A 42 -3.05 3.49 -6.11
C LEU A 42 -1.65 4.00 -5.76
N VAL A 43 -1.53 4.68 -4.63
CA VAL A 43 -0.24 5.12 -4.11
C VAL A 43 0.06 4.35 -2.83
N ILE A 44 1.21 3.71 -2.80
CA ILE A 44 1.70 2.96 -1.65
C ILE A 44 2.92 3.67 -1.09
N THR A 45 2.87 4.06 0.17
CA THR A 45 3.96 4.78 0.82
C THR A 45 4.44 4.03 2.05
N THR A 46 5.75 3.85 2.14
CA THR A 46 6.41 3.30 3.33
C THR A 46 7.62 4.17 3.67
N SER A 47 8.03 4.13 4.91
CA SER A 47 9.17 4.93 5.35
C SER A 47 9.80 4.34 6.62
N ASN A 48 11.10 4.55 6.76
CA ASN A 48 11.80 4.40 8.03
C ASN A 48 12.66 5.65 8.26
N SER A 49 13.58 5.61 9.23
CA SER A 49 14.42 6.77 9.52
C SER A 49 15.43 7.12 8.41
N ASP A 50 15.71 6.19 7.50
CA ASP A 50 16.75 6.34 6.48
C ASP A 50 16.20 6.52 5.07
N ILE A 51 15.13 5.81 4.72
CA ILE A 51 14.55 5.83 3.38
C ILE A 51 13.03 5.96 3.42
N ALA A 52 12.48 6.51 2.36
CA ALA A 52 11.05 6.50 2.10
C ALA A 52 10.81 6.03 0.66
N ILE A 53 9.80 5.19 0.48
CA ILE A 53 9.40 4.66 -0.81
C ILE A 53 7.97 5.08 -1.10
N LYS A 54 7.75 5.64 -2.28
CA LYS A 54 6.41 5.94 -2.77
C LYS A 54 6.23 5.24 -4.12
N LEU A 55 5.27 4.34 -4.19
CA LEU A 55 4.93 3.60 -5.40
C LEU A 55 3.62 4.12 -5.97
N ILE A 56 3.62 4.42 -7.27
CA ILE A 56 2.40 4.77 -7.98
C ILE A 56 2.04 3.59 -8.87
N VAL A 57 0.91 2.95 -8.57
CA VAL A 57 0.46 1.74 -9.27
C VAL A 57 -0.70 2.11 -10.19
N LYS A 58 -0.48 1.96 -11.47
CA LYS A 58 -1.51 2.12 -12.51
C LYS A 58 -1.64 0.80 -13.26
N ASP A 59 -2.85 0.30 -13.38
CA ASP A 59 -3.12 -0.93 -14.09
C ASP A 59 -4.54 -0.90 -14.65
N ASN A 60 -4.71 -1.46 -15.84
CA ASN A 60 -6.03 -1.57 -16.48
C ASN A 60 -7.01 -2.41 -15.66
N ASN A 61 -6.51 -3.33 -14.83
CA ASN A 61 -7.33 -4.17 -13.97
C ASN A 61 -7.61 -3.55 -12.60
N LEU A 62 -7.08 -2.35 -12.35
CA LEU A 62 -7.39 -1.61 -11.13
C LEU A 62 -8.76 -0.97 -11.27
N ASN A 63 -9.71 -1.44 -10.49
CA ASN A 63 -11.08 -0.95 -10.50
C ASN A 63 -11.34 -0.20 -9.20
N ILE A 64 -11.47 1.11 -9.29
CA ILE A 64 -11.68 1.99 -8.15
C ILE A 64 -13.14 2.41 -8.11
N LYS A 65 -13.84 2.03 -7.04
CA LYS A 65 -15.23 2.41 -6.80
C LYS A 65 -15.33 3.66 -5.93
N GLU A 66 -14.42 3.80 -4.99
CA GLU A 66 -14.41 4.92 -4.04
C GLU A 66 -12.98 5.26 -3.65
N GLN A 67 -12.65 6.54 -3.66
CA GLN A 67 -11.34 7.04 -3.25
C GLN A 67 -11.20 7.04 -1.73
N GLY A 68 -9.97 7.15 -1.26
CA GLY A 68 -9.67 7.26 0.16
C GLY A 68 -8.23 6.97 0.48
N SER A 69 -7.88 7.16 1.74
CA SER A 69 -6.55 6.93 2.26
C SER A 69 -6.64 6.17 3.58
N ILE A 70 -5.75 5.19 3.76
CA ILE A 70 -5.68 4.41 4.99
C ILE A 70 -4.24 4.13 5.37
N LEU A 71 -4.04 3.83 6.66
CA LEU A 71 -2.78 3.34 7.19
C LEU A 71 -3.03 1.96 7.80
N ILE A 72 -2.29 0.95 7.35
CA ILE A 72 -2.47 -0.43 7.80
C ILE A 72 -1.16 -1.03 8.30
N PRO A 73 -1.21 -1.96 9.27
CA PRO A 73 -0.01 -2.64 9.73
C PRO A 73 0.66 -3.40 8.58
N GLY A 74 1.89 -3.01 8.25
CA GLY A 74 2.53 -3.45 7.02
C GLY A 74 2.79 -4.95 6.96
N LYS A 75 3.36 -5.51 8.02
CA LYS A 75 3.70 -6.95 8.06
C LYS A 75 2.48 -7.83 7.93
N TYR A 76 1.44 -7.53 8.71
CA TYR A 76 0.22 -8.32 8.69
C TYR A 76 -0.47 -8.23 7.34
N PHE A 77 -0.51 -7.05 6.77
CA PHE A 77 -1.14 -6.87 5.46
C PHE A 77 -0.43 -7.66 4.37
N ILE A 78 0.89 -7.59 4.31
CA ILE A 78 1.68 -8.34 3.32
C ILE A 78 1.48 -9.85 3.50
N GLU A 79 1.49 -10.35 4.73
CA GLU A 79 1.24 -11.75 5.03
C GLU A 79 -0.15 -12.20 4.57
N ILE A 80 -1.16 -11.39 4.83
CA ILE A 80 -2.54 -11.68 4.41
C ILE A 80 -2.61 -11.76 2.88
N ILE A 81 -2.08 -10.78 2.18
CA ILE A 81 -2.12 -10.76 0.71
C ILE A 81 -1.35 -11.94 0.13
N ARG A 82 -0.22 -12.31 0.73
CA ARG A 82 0.58 -13.44 0.27
C ARG A 82 -0.18 -14.76 0.34
N LYS A 83 -1.02 -14.93 1.36
CA LYS A 83 -1.76 -16.17 1.62
C LYS A 83 -3.09 -16.25 0.91
N LEU A 84 -3.54 -15.18 0.27
CA LEU A 84 -4.82 -15.19 -0.44
C LEU A 84 -4.74 -16.02 -1.71
N ASP A 85 -5.80 -16.78 -1.97
CA ASP A 85 -6.00 -17.47 -3.24
C ASP A 85 -6.80 -16.59 -4.19
N GLY A 86 -6.57 -16.75 -5.51
CA GLY A 86 -7.31 -16.04 -6.53
C GLY A 86 -6.48 -15.01 -7.27
N LEU A 87 -7.05 -14.48 -8.34
CA LEU A 87 -6.37 -13.53 -9.23
C LEU A 87 -6.57 -12.09 -8.80
N LYS A 88 -7.65 -11.80 -8.09
CA LYS A 88 -8.04 -10.44 -7.71
C LYS A 88 -8.32 -10.35 -6.22
N VAL A 89 -8.03 -9.19 -5.67
CA VAL A 89 -8.34 -8.87 -4.29
C VAL A 89 -9.13 -7.57 -4.22
N SER A 90 -10.15 -7.54 -3.38
CA SER A 90 -10.98 -6.36 -3.14
C SER A 90 -10.71 -5.83 -1.74
N LEU A 91 -10.52 -4.53 -1.64
CA LEU A 91 -10.25 -3.83 -0.40
C LEU A 91 -11.32 -2.76 -0.19
N SER A 92 -11.96 -2.77 0.97
CA SER A 92 -12.99 -1.80 1.30
C SER A 92 -13.01 -1.46 2.78
N LEU A 93 -13.38 -0.22 3.08
CA LEU A 93 -13.64 0.21 4.45
C LEU A 93 -15.02 -0.25 4.86
N VAL A 94 -15.12 -0.98 5.98
CA VAL A 94 -16.40 -1.45 6.51
C VAL A 94 -16.80 -0.77 7.81
N ALA A 95 -15.83 -0.11 8.45
CA ALA A 95 -16.05 0.72 9.65
C ALA A 95 -14.91 1.74 9.72
N ASP A 96 -14.96 2.66 10.66
CA ASP A 96 -14.02 3.77 10.76
C ASP A 96 -12.55 3.32 10.83
N ASN A 97 -12.29 2.14 11.37
CA ASN A 97 -10.93 1.64 11.54
C ASN A 97 -10.75 0.19 11.11
N MET A 98 -11.63 -0.32 10.25
CA MET A 98 -11.56 -1.70 9.79
C MET A 98 -11.53 -1.78 8.27
N LEU A 99 -10.55 -2.51 7.75
CA LEU A 99 -10.40 -2.81 6.34
C LEU A 99 -10.86 -4.24 6.09
N ARG A 100 -11.75 -4.41 5.12
CA ARG A 100 -12.18 -5.72 4.64
C ARG A 100 -11.39 -6.09 3.40
N ILE A 101 -10.81 -7.29 3.45
CA ILE A 101 -10.01 -7.85 2.36
C ILE A 101 -10.73 -9.09 1.86
N GLU A 102 -11.16 -9.07 0.61
CA GLU A 102 -11.89 -10.16 0.00
C GLU A 102 -11.14 -10.72 -1.21
N ALA A 103 -11.09 -12.04 -1.29
CA ALA A 103 -10.59 -12.78 -2.45
C ALA A 103 -11.53 -13.96 -2.68
N ASP A 104 -11.26 -14.81 -3.68
CA ASP A 104 -12.22 -15.85 -4.11
C ASP A 104 -12.84 -16.67 -2.98
N ARG A 105 -12.04 -17.08 -2.00
CA ARG A 105 -12.50 -17.91 -0.88
C ARG A 105 -12.16 -17.32 0.49
N SER A 106 -11.66 -16.10 0.51
CA SER A 106 -11.20 -15.48 1.73
C SER A 106 -11.93 -14.17 1.97
N ASP A 107 -12.28 -13.93 3.22
CA ASP A 107 -12.90 -12.70 3.66
C ASP A 107 -12.31 -12.39 5.04
N ILE A 108 -11.41 -11.40 5.07
CA ILE A 108 -10.64 -11.09 6.25
C ILE A 108 -10.83 -9.61 6.58
N THR A 109 -10.99 -9.29 7.85
CA THR A 109 -10.97 -7.91 8.33
C THR A 109 -9.70 -7.64 9.11
N LEU A 110 -9.13 -6.45 8.92
CA LEU A 110 -7.90 -6.03 9.56
C LEU A 110 -8.11 -4.66 10.19
N ASN A 111 -7.68 -4.50 11.43
CA ASN A 111 -7.71 -3.21 12.10
C ASN A 111 -6.68 -2.28 11.48
N MET A 112 -7.11 -1.07 11.15
CA MET A 112 -6.24 -0.03 10.60
C MET A 112 -5.58 0.75 11.72
N MET A 113 -4.48 1.43 11.38
CA MET A 113 -3.83 2.42 12.22
C MET A 113 -4.41 3.80 11.92
N ASP A 114 -4.18 4.76 12.81
CA ASP A 114 -4.62 6.14 12.59
C ASP A 114 -3.71 6.82 11.55
N ILE A 115 -4.29 7.18 10.43
CA ILE A 115 -3.54 7.80 9.32
C ILE A 115 -2.99 9.17 9.72
N ASP A 116 -3.62 9.86 10.65
CA ASP A 116 -3.16 11.17 11.12
C ASP A 116 -1.84 11.08 11.90
N ASP A 117 -1.49 9.90 12.39
CA ASP A 117 -0.21 9.66 13.06
C ASP A 117 0.95 9.50 12.07
N TYR A 118 0.66 9.33 10.79
CA TYR A 118 1.69 9.14 9.76
C TYR A 118 2.32 10.48 9.40
N PRO A 119 3.66 10.61 9.47
CA PRO A 119 4.31 11.88 9.16
C PRO A 119 4.18 12.23 7.68
N GLU A 120 4.13 13.53 7.38
CA GLU A 120 4.23 14.00 6.02
C GLU A 120 5.66 13.76 5.51
N LEU A 121 5.75 13.12 4.35
CA LEU A 121 7.02 12.82 3.72
C LEU A 121 7.19 13.73 2.50
N GLU A 122 8.26 14.51 2.49
CA GLU A 122 8.62 15.33 1.35
C GLU A 122 9.52 14.54 0.43
N PHE A 123 9.07 14.34 -0.81
CA PHE A 123 9.88 13.71 -1.85
C PHE A 123 10.47 14.81 -2.74
N SER A 124 11.80 15.00 -2.68
CA SER A 124 12.47 16.01 -3.48
C SER A 124 12.59 15.56 -4.94
N GLU A 125 12.91 16.52 -5.84
CA GLU A 125 13.04 16.27 -7.28
C GLU A 125 14.14 15.27 -7.65
N LYS A 126 15.01 14.90 -6.73
CA LYS A 126 16.03 13.87 -6.94
C LYS A 126 15.49 12.45 -6.79
N VAL A 127 14.31 12.24 -7.26
CA VAL A 127 13.59 11.00 -7.12
C VAL A 127 13.94 10.07 -8.27
N LYS A 128 14.35 8.83 -7.95
CA LYS A 128 14.56 7.81 -8.97
C LYS A 128 13.22 7.16 -9.29
N SER A 129 12.77 7.35 -10.52
CA SER A 129 11.60 6.65 -11.06
C SER A 129 12.08 5.35 -11.70
N VAL A 130 11.55 4.22 -11.22
CA VAL A 130 11.85 2.89 -11.79
C VAL A 130 10.58 2.33 -12.42
N LYS A 131 10.63 2.02 -13.70
CA LYS A 131 9.56 1.28 -14.37
C LYS A 131 9.78 -0.22 -14.12
N ILE A 132 8.82 -0.87 -13.49
CA ILE A 132 8.84 -2.31 -13.28
C ILE A 132 7.71 -2.92 -14.12
N ASN A 133 8.06 -3.73 -15.13
CA ASN A 133 7.15 -4.45 -16.02
C ASN A 133 6.32 -3.57 -16.95
N VAL A 134 5.51 -4.23 -17.80
CA VAL A 134 4.61 -3.65 -18.81
C VAL A 134 3.57 -2.70 -18.18
N ARG A 135 3.45 -2.72 -16.86
CA ARG A 135 2.52 -1.91 -16.09
C ARG A 135 3.30 -0.79 -15.43
N THR A 136 2.76 0.42 -15.51
CA THR A 136 3.45 1.59 -15.01
C THR A 136 3.51 1.57 -13.49
N LEU A 137 4.62 1.11 -12.94
CA LEU A 137 4.96 1.22 -11.55
C LEU A 137 6.05 2.28 -11.44
N LYS A 138 5.74 3.40 -10.81
CA LYS A 138 6.73 4.42 -10.52
C LYS A 138 7.15 4.31 -9.06
N THR A 139 8.42 4.01 -8.85
CA THR A 139 9.02 4.01 -7.52
C THR A 139 9.74 5.33 -7.31
N ILE A 140 9.35 6.05 -6.28
CA ILE A 140 10.00 7.28 -5.87
C ILE A 140 10.74 6.98 -4.57
N ILE A 141 12.06 6.99 -4.60
CA ILE A 141 12.89 6.68 -3.44
C ILE A 141 13.57 7.97 -2.97
N ARG A 142 13.43 8.26 -1.68
CA ARG A 142 14.14 9.35 -1.03
C ARG A 142 15.02 8.79 0.07
N GLN A 143 16.29 9.14 0.03
CA GLN A 143 17.22 8.94 1.14
C GLN A 143 17.23 10.19 2.01
N THR A 144 17.04 9.98 3.30
CA THR A 144 17.17 11.06 4.28
C THR A 144 18.53 11.00 4.98
#